data_fb70f3a4237422339cfa2b105121551c
#
_entry.id   fb70f3a4237422339cfa2b105121551c
#
_cell.length_a   1.000
_cell.length_b   1.000
_cell.length_c   1.000
_cell.angle_alpha   90.00
_cell.angle_beta   90.00
_cell.angle_gamma   90.00
#
_symmetry.space_group_name_H-M   'P 1'
#
loop_
_entity.id
_entity.type
_entity.pdbx_description
1 polymer ?
#
loop_
_entity_poly.entity_id
_entity_poly.type
_entity_poly.pdbx_seq_one_letter_code
_entity_poly.pdbx_strand_id
1 'polypeptide(L)'
;MAKIEIGRREFLKKLGIASAVVSGTSLASCSSGNKSEQKWSVEGTGGEPTGKMTYRTNPNTGDKVSLLGYGCMRWPMKKNEEGKDIVDQEKVNELVDYAIEHGVNFFDTAPVYLQGQS
;
A
#
# COMPACT_ATOMS: atom_id res chain seq x y z
N MET A 1 3.50 37.15 23.76
CA MET A 1 2.46 36.50 22.98
C MET A 1 2.28 35.08 23.49
N ALA A 2 1.16 34.78 24.14
CA ALA A 2 0.92 33.48 24.75
C ALA A 2 0.50 32.49 23.62
N LYS A 3 1.23 31.39 23.48
CA LYS A 3 0.96 30.30 22.53
C LYS A 3 -0.18 29.45 23.10
N ILE A 4 -1.36 29.57 22.53
CA ILE A 4 -2.51 28.73 22.94
C ILE A 4 -2.32 27.36 22.31
N GLU A 5 -1.89 26.39 23.11
CA GLU A 5 -1.88 24.97 22.69
C GLU A 5 -3.26 24.37 22.92
N ILE A 6 -4.03 24.24 21.85
CA ILE A 6 -5.32 23.56 21.88
C ILE A 6 -5.07 22.06 21.74
N GLY A 7 -5.33 21.29 22.80
CA GLY A 7 -5.22 19.84 22.78
C GLY A 7 -6.21 19.20 21.77
N ARG A 8 -5.81 18.08 21.14
CA ARG A 8 -6.63 17.35 20.14
C ARG A 8 -8.07 17.07 20.60
N ARG A 9 -8.26 16.82 21.88
CA ARG A 9 -9.57 16.57 22.48
C ARG A 9 -10.46 17.81 22.54
N GLU A 10 -9.89 18.97 22.79
CA GLU A 10 -10.59 20.26 22.80
C GLU A 10 -10.97 20.71 21.39
N PHE A 11 -10.06 20.47 20.42
CA PHE A 11 -10.32 20.72 19.01
C PHE A 11 -11.54 19.91 18.50
N LEU A 12 -11.61 18.62 18.83
CA LEU A 12 -12.73 17.77 18.45
C LEU A 12 -14.05 18.17 19.13
N LYS A 13 -14.01 18.61 20.39
CA LYS A 13 -15.21 19.12 21.09
C LYS A 13 -15.74 20.40 20.47
N LYS A 14 -14.87 21.31 20.06
CA LYS A 14 -15.27 22.56 19.38
C LYS A 14 -15.85 22.31 17.99
N LEU A 15 -15.35 21.32 17.26
CA LEU A 15 -15.93 20.87 15.98
C LEU A 15 -17.30 20.21 16.16
N GLY A 16 -17.51 19.42 17.21
CA GLY A 16 -18.78 18.72 17.47
C GLY A 16 -19.93 19.65 17.90
N ILE A 17 -19.62 20.80 18.50
CA ILE A 17 -20.64 21.77 18.95
C ILE A 17 -21.14 22.64 17.78
N ALA A 18 -20.34 22.79 16.71
CA ALA A 18 -20.74 23.57 15.54
C ALA A 18 -21.76 22.86 14.63
N SER A 19 -21.98 21.56 14.82
CA SER A 19 -22.89 20.75 13.99
C SER A 19 -24.32 20.59 14.55
N ALA A 20 -24.64 21.22 15.69
CA ALA A 20 -25.93 21.04 16.36
C ALA A 20 -27.00 22.11 16.03
N VAL A 21 -26.75 23.05 15.13
CA VAL A 21 -27.68 24.13 14.79
C VAL A 21 -27.90 24.28 13.28
N VAL A 22 -28.18 23.19 12.57
CA VAL A 22 -28.85 23.28 11.26
C VAL A 22 -29.77 22.07 11.11
N SER A 23 -30.98 22.16 11.64
CA SER A 23 -32.08 21.30 11.23
C SER A 23 -32.51 21.74 9.83
N GLY A 24 -32.39 20.86 8.87
CA GLY A 24 -33.13 20.90 7.61
C GLY A 24 -32.40 21.50 6.41
N THR A 25 -31.33 20.90 5.97
CA THR A 25 -30.99 20.86 4.54
C THR A 25 -30.01 19.70 4.31
N SER A 26 -30.26 18.96 3.25
CA SER A 26 -29.51 17.84 2.71
C SER A 26 -27.99 17.99 2.94
N LEU A 27 -27.36 16.95 3.45
CA LEU A 27 -25.91 16.79 3.45
C LEU A 27 -25.41 16.81 2.00
N ALA A 28 -25.30 18.00 1.44
CA ALA A 28 -24.43 18.21 0.28
C ALA A 28 -23.02 18.04 0.78
N SER A 29 -22.42 16.91 0.45
CA SER A 29 -21.00 16.65 0.55
C SER A 29 -20.23 17.89 0.10
N CYS A 30 -19.39 18.45 0.97
CA CYS A 30 -18.48 19.52 0.62
C CYS A 30 -17.52 19.05 -0.48
N SER A 31 -17.94 19.19 -1.72
CA SER A 31 -17.08 19.23 -2.86
C SER A 31 -16.43 20.61 -2.91
N SER A 32 -15.37 20.79 -2.18
CA SER A 32 -14.57 22.02 -2.24
C SER A 32 -13.24 21.74 -2.91
N GLY A 33 -13.10 22.33 -4.08
CA GLY A 33 -11.81 22.52 -4.72
C GLY A 33 -11.47 21.50 -5.79
N ASN A 34 -11.38 22.04 -6.98
CA ASN A 34 -10.85 21.49 -8.23
C ASN A 34 -9.40 21.03 -8.08
N LYS A 35 -9.16 20.00 -7.29
CA LYS A 35 -8.03 19.09 -7.47
C LYS A 35 -8.56 18.04 -8.42
N SER A 36 -8.00 17.97 -9.62
CA SER A 36 -8.16 16.81 -10.48
C SER A 36 -7.90 15.59 -9.57
N GLU A 37 -8.96 14.93 -9.11
CA GLU A 37 -8.85 13.67 -8.39
C GLU A 37 -8.25 12.70 -9.38
N GLN A 38 -6.94 12.51 -9.29
CA GLN A 38 -6.25 11.46 -10.00
C GLN A 38 -6.76 10.15 -9.42
N LYS A 39 -7.86 9.69 -10.01
CA LYS A 39 -8.53 8.47 -9.60
C LYS A 39 -7.68 7.29 -10.05
N TRP A 40 -7.13 6.56 -9.10
CA TRP A 40 -6.52 5.27 -9.38
C TRP A 40 -7.56 4.37 -10.05
N SER A 41 -7.29 3.95 -11.27
CA SER A 41 -8.12 2.94 -11.93
C SER A 41 -7.81 1.57 -11.33
N VAL A 42 -8.85 0.85 -10.93
CA VAL A 42 -8.74 -0.53 -10.46
C VAL A 42 -9.21 -1.42 -11.62
N GLU A 43 -8.29 -2.18 -12.18
CA GLU A 43 -8.64 -3.23 -13.13
C GLU A 43 -8.97 -4.51 -12.31
N GLY A 44 -10.21 -4.84 -12.24
CA GLY A 44 -10.77 -5.97 -11.49
C GLY A 44 -11.98 -5.53 -10.69
N THR A 45 -13.08 -6.17 -10.92
CA THR A 45 -14.31 -6.00 -10.15
C THR A 45 -14.19 -6.82 -8.89
N GLY A 46 -14.64 -6.29 -7.74
CA GLY A 46 -14.68 -7.01 -6.46
C GLY A 46 -15.68 -8.16 -6.46
N GLY A 47 -15.53 -9.11 -7.42
CA GLY A 47 -16.27 -10.34 -7.52
C GLY A 47 -15.49 -11.54 -6.99
N GLU A 48 -16.01 -12.74 -7.21
CA GLU A 48 -15.34 -14.00 -6.91
C GLU A 48 -13.91 -14.03 -7.47
N PRO A 49 -12.93 -14.64 -6.75
CA PRO A 49 -11.56 -14.72 -7.22
C PRO A 49 -11.48 -15.34 -8.61
N THR A 50 -11.06 -14.57 -9.59
CA THR A 50 -10.99 -15.02 -10.99
C THR A 50 -9.69 -15.75 -11.32
N GLY A 51 -8.79 -15.88 -10.35
CA GLY A 51 -7.42 -16.38 -10.56
C GLY A 51 -6.53 -15.44 -11.35
N LYS A 52 -7.00 -14.21 -11.65
CA LYS A 52 -6.22 -13.20 -12.37
C LYS A 52 -5.76 -12.11 -11.43
N MET A 53 -4.53 -11.63 -11.63
CA MET A 53 -3.98 -10.51 -10.86
C MET A 53 -4.78 -9.24 -11.11
N THR A 54 -5.10 -8.52 -10.03
CA THR A 54 -5.66 -7.17 -10.09
C THR A 54 -4.54 -6.13 -10.11
N TYR A 55 -4.65 -5.16 -11.00
CA TYR A 55 -3.68 -4.07 -11.13
C TYR A 55 -4.30 -2.73 -10.79
N ARG A 56 -3.46 -1.79 -10.37
CA ARG A 56 -3.78 -0.37 -10.26
C ARG A 56 -2.84 0.43 -11.13
N THR A 57 -3.38 1.40 -11.84
CA THR A 57 -2.56 2.31 -12.64
C THR A 57 -2.20 3.53 -11.82
N ASN A 58 -0.91 3.85 -11.74
CA ASN A 58 -0.43 5.09 -11.15
C ASN A 58 -0.83 6.26 -12.06
N PRO A 59 -1.66 7.20 -11.58
CA PRO A 59 -2.17 8.28 -12.41
C PRO A 59 -1.08 9.26 -12.86
N ASN A 60 0.05 9.31 -12.14
CA ASN A 60 1.15 10.23 -12.44
C ASN A 60 2.13 9.70 -13.50
N THR A 61 2.37 8.38 -13.50
CA THR A 61 3.37 7.74 -14.35
C THR A 61 2.76 6.85 -15.44
N GLY A 62 1.50 6.42 -15.26
CA GLY A 62 0.84 5.45 -16.13
C GLY A 62 1.24 4.00 -15.87
N ASP A 63 2.12 3.73 -14.90
CA ASP A 63 2.57 2.38 -14.59
C ASP A 63 1.44 1.55 -13.98
N LYS A 64 1.34 0.32 -14.42
CA LYS A 64 0.43 -0.68 -13.86
C LYS A 64 1.15 -1.48 -12.79
N VAL A 65 0.64 -1.44 -11.56
CA VAL A 65 1.21 -2.13 -10.41
C VAL A 65 0.23 -3.19 -9.91
N SER A 66 0.72 -4.41 -9.69
CA SER A 66 -0.08 -5.49 -9.11
C SER A 66 -0.56 -5.11 -7.71
N LEU A 67 -1.83 -5.43 -7.41
CA LEU A 67 -2.39 -5.15 -6.09
C LEU A 67 -1.70 -5.98 -5.00
N LEU A 68 -1.27 -7.20 -5.35
CA LEU A 68 -0.43 -8.03 -4.51
C LEU A 68 1.04 -7.69 -4.77
N GLY A 69 1.76 -7.30 -3.72
CA GLY A 69 3.22 -7.17 -3.72
C GLY A 69 3.89 -8.39 -3.11
N TYR A 70 5.10 -8.68 -3.53
CA TYR A 70 5.93 -9.76 -2.98
C TYR A 70 6.93 -9.18 -1.97
N GLY A 71 6.88 -9.64 -0.72
CA GLY A 71 7.82 -9.23 0.32
C GLY A 71 9.11 -10.06 0.29
N CYS A 72 10.25 -9.39 0.13
CA CYS A 72 11.57 -10.03 -0.01
C CYS A 72 12.34 -10.20 1.33
N MET A 73 11.69 -9.95 2.46
CA MET A 73 12.33 -10.01 3.78
C MET A 73 12.71 -11.42 4.22
N ARG A 74 12.03 -12.47 3.71
CA ARG A 74 12.17 -13.85 4.21
C ARG A 74 12.37 -14.81 3.05
N TRP A 75 13.54 -14.75 2.43
CA TRP A 75 13.93 -15.72 1.42
C TRP A 75 14.28 -17.08 2.04
N PRO A 76 14.12 -18.17 1.29
CA PRO A 76 14.65 -19.47 1.66
C PRO A 76 16.14 -19.41 1.92
N MET A 77 16.60 -20.09 2.96
CA MET A 77 18.00 -20.12 3.37
C MET A 77 18.57 -21.54 3.22
N LYS A 78 19.85 -21.65 2.92
CA LYS A 78 20.61 -22.90 2.95
C LYS A 78 21.93 -22.70 3.68
N LYS A 79 22.56 -23.79 4.10
CA LYS A 79 23.92 -23.76 4.64
C LYS A 79 24.94 -23.80 3.51
N ASN A 80 25.93 -22.94 3.58
CA ASN A 80 27.11 -23.04 2.71
C ASN A 80 28.11 -24.11 3.26
N GLU A 81 29.22 -24.31 2.57
CA GLU A 81 30.25 -25.27 2.95
C GLU A 81 30.88 -25.02 4.33
N GLU A 82 30.82 -23.75 4.78
CA GLU A 82 31.31 -23.31 6.10
C GLU A 82 30.23 -23.43 7.19
N GLY A 83 29.03 -23.92 6.87
CA GLY A 83 27.89 -24.04 7.80
C GLY A 83 27.15 -22.74 8.07
N LYS A 84 27.47 -21.66 7.35
CA LYS A 84 26.82 -20.36 7.47
C LYS A 84 25.52 -20.32 6.68
N ASP A 85 24.51 -19.62 7.22
CA ASP A 85 23.26 -19.40 6.54
C ASP A 85 23.44 -18.39 5.40
N ILE A 86 23.08 -18.81 4.19
CA ILE A 86 23.05 -17.99 2.98
C ILE A 86 21.70 -18.12 2.28
N VAL A 87 21.33 -17.13 1.49
CA VAL A 87 20.11 -17.20 0.67
C VAL A 87 20.23 -18.32 -0.36
N ASP A 88 19.20 -19.16 -0.44
CA ASP A 88 19.11 -20.18 -1.47
C ASP A 88 18.61 -19.57 -2.78
N GLN A 89 19.56 -19.10 -3.58
CA GLN A 89 19.28 -18.35 -4.81
C GLN A 89 18.44 -19.15 -5.81
N GLU A 90 18.60 -20.47 -5.89
CA GLU A 90 17.80 -21.30 -6.81
C GLU A 90 16.33 -21.25 -6.42
N LYS A 91 16.03 -21.47 -5.15
CA LYS A 91 14.66 -21.38 -4.65
C LYS A 91 14.07 -19.97 -4.73
N VAL A 92 14.91 -18.95 -4.53
CA VAL A 92 14.45 -17.56 -4.71
C VAL A 92 14.05 -17.31 -6.15
N ASN A 93 14.87 -17.76 -7.11
CA ASN A 93 14.56 -17.61 -8.53
C ASN A 93 13.24 -18.31 -8.89
N GLU A 94 13.06 -19.56 -8.46
CA GLU A 94 11.78 -20.29 -8.66
C GLU A 94 10.58 -19.53 -8.11
N LEU A 95 10.69 -18.95 -6.90
CA LEU A 95 9.61 -18.20 -6.28
C LEU A 95 9.32 -16.87 -6.99
N VAL A 96 10.36 -16.18 -7.45
CA VAL A 96 10.21 -14.93 -8.20
C VAL A 96 9.60 -15.19 -9.57
N ASP A 97 10.08 -16.20 -10.29
CA ASP A 97 9.54 -16.58 -11.59
C ASP A 97 8.07 -16.97 -11.47
N TYR A 98 7.73 -17.79 -10.48
CA TYR A 98 6.34 -18.14 -10.18
C TYR A 98 5.47 -16.90 -9.91
N ALA A 99 5.97 -15.96 -9.10
CA ALA A 99 5.23 -14.73 -8.80
C ALA A 99 5.01 -13.88 -10.05
N ILE A 100 6.02 -13.73 -10.91
CA ILE A 100 5.93 -12.96 -12.16
C ILE A 100 4.96 -13.63 -13.13
N GLU A 101 5.03 -14.94 -13.30
CA GLU A 101 4.11 -15.70 -14.15
C GLU A 101 2.64 -15.55 -13.71
N HIS A 102 2.42 -15.35 -12.40
CA HIS A 102 1.09 -15.10 -11.84
C HIS A 102 0.73 -13.61 -11.76
N GLY A 103 1.52 -12.74 -12.38
CA GLY A 103 1.21 -11.33 -12.60
C GLY A 103 1.69 -10.38 -11.51
N VAL A 104 2.51 -10.83 -10.56
CA VAL A 104 3.16 -9.92 -9.60
C VAL A 104 4.26 -9.14 -10.31
N ASN A 105 4.23 -7.81 -10.18
CA ASN A 105 5.26 -6.93 -10.71
C ASN A 105 5.72 -5.89 -9.69
N PHE A 106 5.38 -6.08 -8.41
CA PHE A 106 5.79 -5.24 -7.31
C PHE A 106 6.49 -6.10 -6.25
N PHE A 107 7.78 -5.82 -6.01
CA PHE A 107 8.63 -6.51 -5.03
C PHE A 107 9.13 -5.50 -4.01
N ASP A 108 8.93 -5.80 -2.73
CA ASP A 108 9.36 -4.95 -1.61
C ASP A 108 10.61 -5.54 -0.95
N THR A 109 11.70 -4.82 -1.01
CA THR A 109 12.99 -5.21 -0.40
C THR A 109 13.65 -4.05 0.35
N ALA A 110 14.61 -4.36 1.20
CA ALA A 110 15.41 -3.36 1.90
C ALA A 110 16.87 -3.83 2.06
N PRO A 111 17.83 -2.89 2.07
CA PRO A 111 19.26 -3.20 2.21
C PRO A 111 19.65 -3.96 3.48
N VAL A 112 18.77 -3.90 4.51
CA VAL A 112 19.01 -4.58 5.80
C VAL A 112 18.40 -5.98 5.87
N TYR A 113 17.62 -6.39 4.89
CA TYR A 113 16.99 -7.72 4.92
C TYR A 113 18.05 -8.81 4.74
N LEU A 114 17.92 -9.86 5.55
CA LEU A 114 18.80 -11.00 5.54
C LEU A 114 20.30 -10.61 5.57
N GLN A 115 20.64 -9.56 6.35
CA GLN A 115 22.02 -9.03 6.48
C GLN A 115 22.59 -8.55 5.13
N GLY A 116 21.76 -7.98 4.28
CA GLY A 116 22.14 -7.45 2.98
C GLY A 116 22.18 -8.47 1.84
N GLN A 117 21.57 -9.63 2.03
CA GLN A 117 21.50 -10.69 1.02
C GLN A 117 20.21 -10.67 0.17
N SER A 118 19.27 -9.76 0.50
CA SER A 118 17.99 -9.65 -0.23
C SER A 118 18.08 -8.71 -1.43
#